data_806da1a510ff116542e370c1cf818b33
#
_entry.id   806da1a510ff116542e370c1cf818b33
#
_cell.length_a   1.000
_cell.length_b   1.000
_cell.length_c   1.000
_cell.angle_alpha   90.00
_cell.angle_beta   90.00
_cell.angle_gamma   90.00
#
_symmetry.space_group_name_H-M   'P 1'
#
loop_
_entity.id
_entity.type
_entity.pdbx_description
1 polymer ?
#
loop_
_entity_poly.entity_id
_entity_poly.type
_entity_poly.pdbx_seq_one_letter_code
_entity_poly.pdbx_strand_id
1 'polypeptide(L)'
;MSQVLHPIEKAMIKVLRETPNLTPEEIVEKTKLSIDQIRRGIEWLRLKNLAHVSESEKSFVTLGNNGLSAKEEGLPERKLVNLIENAPLAFDELRKKLLDEINIAIANAKKNDWIIIQKGESSNIVSLKQKPDQTNEEKLIAFVGKNKIPADQIKDSIALESLKKRPDFIIIETTKFRTISLSEQAKTIDVDTIDSGAIDVDADAPIIFAARTHPLKDVINEIRETFVSLGFTEILGSFTQPSFWNFDALFTPQDHPAREMQDTFYIKGKMAEKFATPKQIKQVAQSHKNGWKYDWNLDTAKKMVLRTHTTCVTIKYLAENKPDDARVFSLGRVFRNEKVSYKHLVEFNQVEGIVVGKNVSLRDLMGIQREFYRKMGLNKIKFWPTFFPYTEPSLQTMVYNEKLDKWVELFGMGIFRPEVTKPFGIKQPVLAWGGGIERIAMLKYGLNDVREFYNNNLSWLRTVPKCQ
;
A
#
# COMPACT_ATOMS: atom_id res chain seq x y z
N MET A 1 42.56 29.19 8.06
CA MET A 1 42.24 28.04 8.91
C MET A 1 43.07 26.87 8.40
N SER A 2 43.87 26.22 9.25
CA SER A 2 44.64 25.04 8.85
C SER A 2 43.64 23.90 8.62
N GLN A 3 43.51 23.47 7.37
CA GLN A 3 42.65 22.32 7.05
C GLN A 3 43.31 21.05 7.62
N VAL A 4 42.67 20.44 8.62
CA VAL A 4 43.05 19.13 9.12
C VAL A 4 42.48 18.06 8.19
N LEU A 5 43.31 17.13 7.71
CA LEU A 5 42.92 16.05 6.84
C LEU A 5 43.09 14.69 7.52
N HIS A 6 42.01 13.93 7.63
CA HIS A 6 42.06 12.55 8.13
C HIS A 6 42.93 11.65 7.21
N PRO A 7 43.62 10.63 7.72
CA PRO A 7 44.42 9.72 6.89
C PRO A 7 43.67 9.13 5.69
N ILE A 8 42.37 8.83 5.85
CA ILE A 8 41.50 8.38 4.75
C ILE A 8 41.39 9.44 3.65
N GLU A 9 41.14 10.70 4.01
CA GLU A 9 41.04 11.82 3.06
C GLU A 9 42.38 12.03 2.31
N LYS A 10 43.51 11.96 3.02
CA LYS A 10 44.83 12.04 2.42
C LYS A 10 45.08 10.95 1.37
N ALA A 11 44.74 9.70 1.71
CA ALA A 11 44.86 8.56 0.81
C ALA A 11 43.98 8.74 -0.44
N MET A 12 42.76 9.21 -0.26
CA MET A 12 41.82 9.46 -1.37
C MET A 12 42.30 10.60 -2.27
N ILE A 13 42.77 11.72 -1.69
CA ILE A 13 43.27 12.84 -2.47
C ILE A 13 44.48 12.39 -3.33
N LYS A 14 45.42 11.59 -2.78
CA LYS A 14 46.55 11.07 -3.53
C LYS A 14 46.11 10.27 -4.76
N VAL A 15 45.17 9.32 -4.57
CA VAL A 15 44.64 8.48 -5.64
C VAL A 15 43.86 9.28 -6.68
N LEU A 16 43.02 10.21 -6.24
CA LEU A 16 42.17 11.04 -7.14
C LEU A 16 43.00 12.09 -7.91
N ARG A 17 44.23 12.42 -7.48
CA ARG A 17 45.17 13.25 -8.25
C ARG A 17 45.79 12.48 -9.41
N GLU A 18 46.14 11.21 -9.18
CA GLU A 18 46.69 10.35 -10.21
C GLU A 18 45.64 9.94 -11.25
N THR A 19 44.45 9.65 -10.79
CA THR A 19 43.35 9.22 -11.65
C THR A 19 42.07 9.98 -11.28
N PRO A 20 41.70 11.02 -12.04
CA PRO A 20 40.47 11.77 -11.79
C PRO A 20 39.22 10.97 -12.18
N ASN A 21 38.08 11.30 -11.57
CA ASN A 21 36.76 10.73 -11.87
C ASN A 21 36.63 9.22 -11.60
N LEU A 22 36.96 8.79 -10.40
CA LEU A 22 36.83 7.40 -9.97
C LEU A 22 35.49 7.14 -9.28
N THR A 23 35.01 5.90 -9.43
CA THR A 23 33.91 5.39 -8.62
C THR A 23 34.39 4.99 -7.22
N PRO A 24 33.49 4.88 -6.20
CA PRO A 24 33.85 4.42 -4.87
C PRO A 24 34.55 3.07 -4.88
N GLU A 25 34.14 2.15 -5.76
CA GLU A 25 34.70 0.80 -5.91
C GLU A 25 36.14 0.86 -6.45
N GLU A 26 36.38 1.68 -7.45
CA GLU A 26 37.76 1.88 -8.00
C GLU A 26 38.69 2.55 -6.97
N ILE A 27 38.16 3.43 -6.12
CA ILE A 27 38.97 4.02 -5.03
C ILE A 27 39.33 2.95 -3.98
N VAL A 28 38.39 2.04 -3.65
CA VAL A 28 38.66 0.88 -2.76
C VAL A 28 39.84 0.04 -3.29
N GLU A 29 39.79 -0.31 -4.58
CA GLU A 29 40.88 -1.13 -5.21
C GLU A 29 42.24 -0.46 -5.11
N LYS A 30 42.31 0.86 -5.33
CA LYS A 30 43.56 1.62 -5.33
C LYS A 30 44.08 1.96 -3.93
N THR A 31 43.19 2.22 -2.97
CA THR A 31 43.55 2.62 -1.59
C THR A 31 43.67 1.44 -0.64
N LYS A 32 43.10 0.28 -0.96
CA LYS A 32 42.92 -0.89 -0.07
C LYS A 32 42.12 -0.57 1.22
N LEU A 33 41.38 0.53 1.25
CA LEU A 33 40.46 0.89 2.34
C LEU A 33 39.13 0.17 2.14
N SER A 34 38.35 0.01 3.22
CA SER A 34 36.99 -0.56 3.11
C SER A 34 36.04 0.40 2.40
N ILE A 35 35.00 -0.12 1.77
CA ILE A 35 33.98 0.70 1.08
C ILE A 35 33.33 1.70 2.03
N ASP A 36 33.15 1.36 3.32
CA ASP A 36 32.57 2.26 4.31
C ASP A 36 33.52 3.39 4.70
N GLN A 37 34.84 3.13 4.73
CA GLN A 37 35.83 4.16 4.93
C GLN A 37 35.86 5.13 3.74
N ILE A 38 35.79 4.61 2.51
CA ILE A 38 35.71 5.44 1.31
C ILE A 38 34.46 6.29 1.30
N ARG A 39 33.28 5.73 1.62
CA ARG A 39 32.03 6.51 1.71
C ARG A 39 32.13 7.66 2.71
N ARG A 40 32.71 7.41 3.89
CA ARG A 40 32.93 8.48 4.89
C ARG A 40 33.92 9.52 4.37
N GLY A 41 35.03 9.08 3.78
CA GLY A 41 36.02 9.99 3.20
C GLY A 41 35.45 10.88 2.09
N ILE A 42 34.54 10.35 1.24
CA ILE A 42 33.82 11.13 0.22
C ILE A 42 33.01 12.23 0.87
N GLU A 43 32.24 11.91 1.93
CA GLU A 43 31.41 12.91 2.61
C GLU A 43 32.27 13.98 3.30
N TRP A 44 33.37 13.60 3.94
CA TRP A 44 34.29 14.56 4.56
C TRP A 44 34.93 15.49 3.54
N LEU A 45 35.44 14.95 2.42
CA LEU A 45 36.01 15.77 1.34
C LEU A 45 34.96 16.71 0.73
N ARG A 46 33.72 16.23 0.59
CA ARG A 46 32.59 17.06 0.09
C ARG A 46 32.27 18.21 1.05
N LEU A 47 32.15 17.92 2.36
CA LEU A 47 31.89 18.93 3.39
C LEU A 47 32.97 20.00 3.45
N LYS A 48 34.23 19.62 3.19
CA LYS A 48 35.36 20.54 3.13
C LYS A 48 35.52 21.24 1.75
N ASN A 49 34.57 21.01 0.82
CA ASN A 49 34.62 21.49 -0.55
C ASN A 49 35.91 21.07 -1.33
N LEU A 50 36.46 19.91 -0.97
CA LEU A 50 37.65 19.36 -1.60
C LEU A 50 37.33 18.32 -2.68
N ALA A 51 36.13 17.81 -2.74
CA ALA A 51 35.66 16.89 -3.78
C ALA A 51 34.29 17.21 -4.27
N HIS A 52 34.03 16.91 -5.54
CA HIS A 52 32.72 16.92 -6.17
C HIS A 52 32.27 15.50 -6.46
N VAL A 53 30.99 15.23 -6.20
CA VAL A 53 30.36 13.96 -6.55
C VAL A 53 29.37 14.21 -7.69
N SER A 54 29.61 13.59 -8.83
CA SER A 54 28.70 13.60 -9.96
C SER A 54 27.94 12.28 -10.04
N GLU A 55 26.64 12.35 -10.23
CA GLU A 55 25.79 11.18 -10.44
C GLU A 55 25.46 11.09 -11.93
N SER A 56 25.68 9.94 -12.52
CA SER A 56 25.27 9.60 -13.87
C SER A 56 24.39 8.36 -13.85
N GLU A 57 23.38 8.34 -14.70
CA GLU A 57 22.51 7.19 -14.86
C GLU A 57 22.86 6.48 -16.16
N LYS A 58 23.05 5.17 -16.10
CA LYS A 58 23.20 4.32 -17.28
C LYS A 58 22.07 3.30 -17.28
N SER A 59 21.36 3.27 -18.38
CA SER A 59 20.30 2.27 -18.60
C SER A 59 20.88 1.09 -19.37
N PHE A 60 20.55 -0.10 -18.94
CA PHE A 60 20.93 -1.36 -19.56
C PHE A 60 19.69 -2.11 -20.02
N VAL A 61 19.82 -2.75 -21.14
CA VAL A 61 18.76 -3.54 -21.76
C VAL A 61 19.14 -5.01 -21.69
N THR A 62 18.20 -5.85 -21.21
CA THR A 62 18.27 -7.30 -21.19
C THR A 62 17.00 -7.88 -21.78
N LEU A 63 17.05 -9.12 -22.28
CA LEU A 63 15.83 -9.83 -22.68
C LEU A 63 15.12 -10.40 -21.44
N GLY A 64 13.79 -10.23 -21.39
CA GLY A 64 12.93 -10.97 -20.48
C GLY A 64 12.66 -12.40 -20.97
N ASN A 65 11.85 -13.17 -20.26
CA ASN A 65 11.59 -14.57 -20.57
C ASN A 65 11.02 -14.74 -21.98
N ASN A 66 10.04 -13.92 -22.37
CA ASN A 66 9.44 -13.96 -23.71
C ASN A 66 10.44 -13.54 -24.79
N GLY A 67 11.33 -12.60 -24.47
CA GLY A 67 12.43 -12.21 -25.38
C GLY A 67 13.45 -13.31 -25.58
N LEU A 68 13.79 -14.06 -24.54
CA LEU A 68 14.69 -15.23 -24.64
C LEU A 68 14.05 -16.37 -25.44
N SER A 69 12.77 -16.67 -25.19
CA SER A 69 12.01 -17.63 -26.01
C SER A 69 11.96 -17.22 -27.48
N ALA A 70 11.71 -15.93 -27.74
CA ALA A 70 11.65 -15.42 -29.11
C ALA A 70 13.02 -15.45 -29.81
N LYS A 71 14.13 -15.38 -29.08
CA LYS A 71 15.46 -15.60 -29.64
C LYS A 71 15.69 -17.02 -30.14
N GLU A 72 15.14 -18.02 -29.43
CA GLU A 72 15.34 -19.45 -29.75
C GLU A 72 14.32 -19.96 -30.77
N GLU A 73 13.05 -19.55 -30.64
CA GLU A 73 11.93 -20.08 -31.40
C GLU A 73 11.38 -19.09 -32.44
N GLY A 74 11.81 -17.83 -32.44
CA GLY A 74 11.28 -16.73 -33.24
C GLY A 74 10.12 -16.00 -32.58
N LEU A 75 9.83 -14.80 -33.09
CA LEU A 75 8.67 -14.01 -32.66
C LEU A 75 7.37 -14.76 -32.96
N PRO A 76 6.27 -14.55 -32.20
CA PRO A 76 4.98 -15.21 -32.46
C PRO A 76 4.50 -15.12 -33.91
N GLU A 77 4.64 -13.95 -34.50
CA GLU A 77 4.32 -13.73 -35.93
C GLU A 77 5.26 -14.48 -36.89
N ARG A 78 6.51 -14.71 -36.52
CA ARG A 78 7.46 -15.54 -37.27
C ARG A 78 7.12 -17.02 -37.16
N LYS A 79 6.78 -17.50 -35.97
CA LYS A 79 6.27 -18.86 -35.77
C LYS A 79 5.05 -19.13 -36.63
N LEU A 80 4.09 -18.17 -36.69
CA LEU A 80 2.92 -18.25 -37.53
C LEU A 80 3.31 -18.39 -39.03
N VAL A 81 4.19 -17.51 -39.51
CA VAL A 81 4.66 -17.56 -40.92
C VAL A 81 5.29 -18.91 -41.23
N ASN A 82 6.16 -19.42 -40.38
CA ASN A 82 6.82 -20.72 -40.58
C ASN A 82 5.80 -21.89 -40.64
N LEU A 83 4.70 -21.81 -39.88
CA LEU A 83 3.65 -22.85 -39.91
C LEU A 83 2.82 -22.83 -41.18
N ILE A 84 2.64 -21.67 -41.82
CA ILE A 84 1.83 -21.51 -43.04
C ILE A 84 2.68 -21.38 -44.30
N GLU A 85 4.01 -21.51 -44.20
CA GLU A 85 4.93 -21.34 -45.34
C GLU A 85 4.66 -22.32 -46.48
N ASN A 86 4.36 -23.58 -46.16
CA ASN A 86 4.20 -24.63 -47.16
C ASN A 86 2.73 -24.87 -47.56
N ALA A 87 1.77 -24.51 -46.74
CA ALA A 87 0.34 -24.64 -47.03
C ALA A 87 -0.50 -23.72 -46.13
N PRO A 88 -1.62 -23.17 -46.63
CA PRO A 88 -2.59 -22.46 -45.81
C PRO A 88 -3.15 -23.37 -44.69
N LEU A 89 -3.35 -22.82 -43.51
CA LEU A 89 -3.90 -23.56 -42.35
C LEU A 89 -5.17 -22.89 -41.81
N ALA A 90 -6.09 -23.71 -41.32
CA ALA A 90 -7.28 -23.23 -40.64
C ALA A 90 -6.93 -22.59 -39.30
N PHE A 91 -7.70 -21.56 -38.89
CA PHE A 91 -7.49 -20.83 -37.63
C PHE A 91 -7.49 -21.76 -36.43
N ASP A 92 -8.35 -22.77 -36.41
CA ASP A 92 -8.44 -23.72 -35.28
C ASP A 92 -7.22 -24.62 -35.18
N GLU A 93 -6.57 -24.95 -36.29
CA GLU A 93 -5.31 -25.70 -36.29
C GLU A 93 -4.14 -24.84 -35.81
N LEU A 94 -4.11 -23.58 -36.24
CA LEU A 94 -3.10 -22.60 -35.77
C LEU A 94 -3.24 -22.34 -34.26
N ARG A 95 -4.47 -22.28 -33.76
CA ARG A 95 -4.77 -22.11 -32.36
C ARG A 95 -4.24 -23.28 -31.50
N LYS A 96 -4.32 -24.51 -32.00
CA LYS A 96 -3.74 -25.68 -31.31
C LYS A 96 -2.21 -25.66 -31.25
N LYS A 97 -1.58 -25.08 -32.31
CA LYS A 97 -0.10 -25.03 -32.40
C LYS A 97 0.52 -23.84 -31.71
N LEU A 98 -0.13 -22.68 -31.72
CA LEU A 98 0.39 -21.41 -31.16
C LEU A 98 -0.22 -21.05 -29.79
N LEU A 99 -1.24 -21.79 -29.34
CA LEU A 99 -1.90 -21.61 -28.04
C LEU A 99 -2.25 -20.14 -27.75
N ASP A 100 -1.74 -19.58 -26.67
CA ASP A 100 -2.04 -18.21 -26.25
C ASP A 100 -1.40 -17.14 -27.15
N GLU A 101 -0.38 -17.49 -27.96
CA GLU A 101 0.33 -16.55 -28.83
C GLU A 101 -0.43 -16.26 -30.14
N ILE A 102 -1.46 -17.05 -30.50
CA ILE A 102 -2.17 -16.97 -31.79
C ILE A 102 -2.70 -15.57 -32.10
N ASN A 103 -3.34 -14.90 -31.15
CA ASN A 103 -3.95 -13.59 -31.35
C ASN A 103 -2.91 -12.51 -31.63
N ILE A 104 -1.80 -12.55 -30.94
CA ILE A 104 -0.67 -11.62 -31.09
C ILE A 104 0.04 -11.89 -32.41
N ALA A 105 0.26 -13.16 -32.76
CA ALA A 105 0.89 -13.57 -33.98
C ALA A 105 0.09 -13.09 -35.22
N ILE A 106 -1.22 -13.31 -35.24
CA ILE A 106 -2.09 -12.88 -36.32
C ILE A 106 -2.17 -11.35 -36.41
N ALA A 107 -2.31 -10.65 -35.28
CA ALA A 107 -2.40 -9.20 -35.29
C ALA A 107 -1.13 -8.56 -35.87
N ASN A 108 0.05 -9.04 -35.47
CA ASN A 108 1.33 -8.52 -35.95
C ASN A 108 1.61 -8.92 -37.41
N ALA A 109 1.34 -10.18 -37.78
CA ALA A 109 1.51 -10.62 -39.17
C ALA A 109 0.57 -9.89 -40.15
N LYS A 110 -0.66 -9.59 -39.71
CA LYS A 110 -1.62 -8.80 -40.50
C LYS A 110 -1.19 -7.33 -40.60
N LYS A 111 -0.73 -6.73 -39.51
CA LYS A 111 -0.21 -5.35 -39.48
C LYS A 111 0.95 -5.17 -40.43
N ASN A 112 1.80 -6.17 -40.54
CA ASN A 112 2.99 -6.17 -41.39
C ASN A 112 2.69 -6.64 -42.84
N ASP A 113 1.42 -6.92 -43.15
CA ASP A 113 0.96 -7.39 -44.50
C ASP A 113 1.59 -8.72 -44.95
N TRP A 114 1.90 -9.62 -44.01
CA TRP A 114 2.51 -10.92 -44.29
C TRP A 114 1.51 -12.02 -44.62
N ILE A 115 0.27 -11.87 -44.13
CA ILE A 115 -0.78 -12.90 -44.27
C ILE A 115 -2.06 -12.36 -44.85
N ILE A 116 -2.83 -13.27 -45.48
CA ILE A 116 -4.21 -13.04 -45.95
C ILE A 116 -5.12 -14.00 -45.14
N ILE A 117 -6.25 -13.48 -44.68
CA ILE A 117 -7.27 -14.27 -43.97
C ILE A 117 -8.50 -14.34 -44.90
N GLN A 118 -8.87 -15.54 -45.30
CA GLN A 118 -10.04 -15.79 -46.15
C GLN A 118 -11.10 -16.55 -45.33
N LYS A 119 -12.37 -16.26 -45.58
CA LYS A 119 -13.49 -16.97 -44.99
C LYS A 119 -13.60 -18.38 -45.59
N GLY A 120 -13.39 -19.43 -44.81
CA GLY A 120 -13.64 -20.81 -45.18
C GLY A 120 -15.03 -21.28 -44.72
N GLU A 121 -15.47 -22.46 -45.16
CA GLU A 121 -16.81 -23.01 -44.82
C GLU A 121 -17.00 -23.32 -43.34
N SER A 122 -15.95 -23.74 -42.61
CA SER A 122 -16.02 -24.09 -41.19
C SER A 122 -15.15 -23.23 -40.29
N SER A 123 -14.08 -22.62 -40.79
CA SER A 123 -13.23 -21.66 -40.06
C SER A 123 -12.42 -20.79 -41.02
N ASN A 124 -11.92 -19.66 -40.56
CA ASN A 124 -11.08 -18.79 -41.36
C ASN A 124 -9.77 -19.49 -41.74
N ILE A 125 -9.35 -19.37 -42.99
CA ILE A 125 -8.08 -19.91 -43.49
C ILE A 125 -7.05 -18.79 -43.53
N VAL A 126 -5.89 -19.04 -42.96
CA VAL A 126 -4.76 -18.10 -42.97
C VAL A 126 -3.72 -18.60 -43.96
N SER A 127 -3.36 -17.75 -44.93
CA SER A 127 -2.38 -18.01 -45.98
C SER A 127 -1.28 -16.96 -45.96
N LEU A 128 -0.08 -17.36 -46.37
CA LEU A 128 1.04 -16.46 -46.53
C LEU A 128 0.82 -15.57 -47.76
N LYS A 129 0.98 -14.25 -47.59
CA LYS A 129 0.95 -13.27 -48.69
C LYS A 129 2.34 -13.06 -49.28
N GLN A 130 3.30 -12.89 -48.39
CA GLN A 130 4.71 -12.75 -48.74
C GLN A 130 5.60 -13.27 -47.59
N LYS A 131 6.72 -13.89 -47.97
CA LYS A 131 7.71 -14.33 -46.99
C LYS A 131 8.50 -13.11 -46.49
N PRO A 132 8.43 -12.77 -45.20
CA PRO A 132 9.11 -11.60 -44.70
C PRO A 132 10.60 -11.88 -44.48
N ASP A 133 11.44 -10.86 -44.75
CA ASP A 133 12.81 -10.84 -44.31
C ASP A 133 12.91 -10.73 -42.78
N GLN A 134 14.11 -10.84 -42.25
CA GLN A 134 14.38 -10.67 -40.84
C GLN A 134 14.04 -9.23 -40.39
N THR A 135 13.13 -9.09 -39.40
CA THR A 135 12.68 -7.78 -38.90
C THR A 135 13.73 -7.12 -38.02
N ASN A 136 13.59 -5.81 -37.80
CA ASN A 136 14.46 -5.08 -36.92
C ASN A 136 14.33 -5.52 -35.46
N GLU A 137 13.14 -5.92 -35.02
CA GLU A 137 12.90 -6.51 -33.72
C GLU A 137 13.66 -7.82 -33.56
N GLU A 138 13.67 -8.70 -34.54
CA GLU A 138 14.42 -9.96 -34.53
C GLU A 138 15.95 -9.71 -34.48
N LYS A 139 16.43 -8.73 -35.26
CA LYS A 139 17.84 -8.31 -35.23
C LYS A 139 18.24 -7.78 -33.85
N LEU A 140 17.36 -6.98 -33.22
CA LEU A 140 17.61 -6.44 -31.89
C LEU A 140 17.60 -7.55 -30.82
N ILE A 141 16.68 -8.49 -30.86
CA ILE A 141 16.65 -9.65 -29.96
C ILE A 141 17.94 -10.47 -30.09
N ALA A 142 18.41 -10.71 -31.33
CA ALA A 142 19.65 -11.42 -31.58
C ALA A 142 20.87 -10.65 -31.05
N PHE A 143 20.90 -9.34 -31.22
CA PHE A 143 21.97 -8.46 -30.73
C PHE A 143 22.06 -8.42 -29.19
N VAL A 144 20.92 -8.24 -28.51
CA VAL A 144 20.89 -8.22 -27.02
C VAL A 144 21.24 -9.61 -26.48
N GLY A 145 20.67 -10.65 -27.01
CA GLY A 145 21.00 -12.04 -26.66
C GLY A 145 20.78 -12.31 -25.16
N LYS A 146 21.79 -12.94 -24.52
CA LYS A 146 21.81 -13.19 -23.06
C LYS A 146 22.63 -12.14 -22.29
N ASN A 147 23.06 -11.08 -22.96
CA ASN A 147 23.94 -10.08 -22.40
C ASN A 147 23.16 -8.87 -21.88
N LYS A 148 23.78 -8.16 -20.93
CA LYS A 148 23.31 -6.85 -20.47
C LYS A 148 23.98 -5.77 -21.32
N ILE A 149 23.23 -5.14 -22.22
CA ILE A 149 23.74 -4.17 -23.19
C ILE A 149 23.39 -2.75 -22.74
N PRO A 150 24.35 -1.80 -22.73
CA PRO A 150 24.04 -0.40 -22.49
C PRO A 150 23.03 0.13 -23.53
N ALA A 151 22.01 0.87 -23.06
CA ALA A 151 20.93 1.33 -23.94
C ALA A 151 21.40 2.30 -25.05
N ASP A 152 22.50 3.02 -24.81
CA ASP A 152 23.16 3.92 -25.78
C ASP A 152 23.82 3.19 -26.96
N GLN A 153 24.11 1.89 -26.82
CA GLN A 153 24.63 1.06 -27.89
C GLN A 153 23.55 0.52 -28.83
N ILE A 154 22.27 0.67 -28.48
CA ILE A 154 21.14 0.25 -29.29
C ILE A 154 20.82 1.34 -30.32
N LYS A 155 21.17 1.11 -31.57
CA LYS A 155 20.97 2.07 -32.66
C LYS A 155 19.51 2.17 -33.14
N ASP A 156 18.74 1.09 -33.05
CA ASP A 156 17.34 1.04 -33.49
C ASP A 156 16.39 1.31 -32.34
N SER A 157 16.10 2.58 -32.10
CA SER A 157 15.17 3.03 -31.06
C SER A 157 13.71 2.61 -31.36
N ILE A 158 13.33 2.43 -32.61
CA ILE A 158 11.96 2.06 -33.01
C ILE A 158 11.72 0.59 -32.65
N ALA A 159 12.65 -0.29 -32.97
CA ALA A 159 12.57 -1.71 -32.62
C ALA A 159 12.58 -1.89 -31.08
N LEU A 160 13.39 -1.10 -30.35
CA LEU A 160 13.43 -1.12 -28.90
C LEU A 160 12.07 -0.73 -28.29
N GLU A 161 11.47 0.37 -28.72
CA GLU A 161 10.16 0.82 -28.24
C GLU A 161 9.02 -0.13 -28.63
N SER A 162 9.12 -0.79 -29.79
CA SER A 162 8.18 -1.83 -30.21
C SER A 162 8.23 -3.03 -29.27
N LEU A 163 9.42 -3.53 -28.97
CA LEU A 163 9.60 -4.69 -28.09
C LEU A 163 9.31 -4.36 -26.62
N LYS A 164 9.54 -3.12 -26.18
CA LYS A 164 9.21 -2.66 -24.82
C LYS A 164 7.70 -2.68 -24.55
N LYS A 165 6.88 -2.48 -25.57
CA LYS A 165 5.41 -2.59 -25.49
C LYS A 165 4.89 -4.02 -25.38
N ARG A 166 5.74 -5.01 -25.66
CA ARG A 166 5.38 -6.43 -25.56
C ARG A 166 5.72 -6.94 -24.15
N PRO A 167 4.79 -7.62 -23.46
CA PRO A 167 5.06 -8.10 -22.10
C PRO A 167 6.28 -9.03 -22.04
N ASP A 168 7.19 -8.74 -21.11
CA ASP A 168 8.36 -9.56 -20.78
C ASP A 168 9.29 -9.90 -21.98
N PHE A 169 9.35 -9.01 -23.00
CA PHE A 169 10.34 -9.13 -24.08
C PHE A 169 11.64 -8.42 -23.77
N ILE A 170 11.56 -7.21 -23.18
CA ILE A 170 12.72 -6.40 -22.83
C ILE A 170 12.54 -5.86 -21.43
N ILE A 171 13.63 -5.94 -20.65
CA ILE A 171 13.76 -5.36 -19.31
C ILE A 171 14.82 -4.25 -19.40
N ILE A 172 14.46 -3.05 -18.93
CA ILE A 172 15.39 -1.92 -18.86
C ILE A 172 15.69 -1.66 -17.39
N GLU A 173 16.94 -1.80 -17.02
CA GLU A 173 17.45 -1.50 -15.68
C GLU A 173 18.31 -0.24 -15.72
N THR A 174 17.94 0.76 -14.92
CA THR A 174 18.75 1.97 -14.77
C THR A 174 19.60 1.86 -13.51
N THR A 175 20.90 1.93 -13.69
CA THR A 175 21.88 1.90 -12.59
C THR A 175 22.49 3.30 -12.44
N LYS A 176 22.51 3.81 -11.21
CA LYS A 176 23.14 5.07 -10.85
C LYS A 176 24.61 4.85 -10.53
N PHE A 177 25.47 5.56 -11.22
CA PHE A 177 26.89 5.58 -10.98
C PHE A 177 27.30 6.90 -10.35
N ARG A 178 28.09 6.83 -9.30
CA ARG A 178 28.68 8.00 -8.65
C ARG A 178 30.15 8.05 -8.99
N THR A 179 30.61 9.18 -9.49
CA THR A 179 32.02 9.43 -9.72
C THR A 179 32.48 10.62 -8.87
N ILE A 180 33.69 10.48 -8.33
CA ILE A 180 34.31 11.45 -7.43
C ILE A 180 35.44 12.14 -8.17
N SER A 181 35.47 13.47 -8.12
CA SER A 181 36.58 14.30 -8.64
C SER A 181 37.01 15.30 -7.59
N LEU A 182 38.29 15.68 -7.63
CA LEU A 182 38.82 16.72 -6.73
C LEU A 182 38.46 18.11 -7.22
N SER A 183 38.19 19.00 -6.26
CA SER A 183 38.13 20.45 -6.55
C SER A 183 39.52 20.99 -6.93
N GLU A 184 39.57 22.14 -7.59
CA GLU A 184 40.88 22.78 -7.95
C GLU A 184 41.70 23.06 -6.70
N GLN A 185 41.08 23.45 -5.61
CA GLN A 185 41.73 23.65 -4.32
C GLN A 185 42.38 22.37 -3.80
N ALA A 186 41.71 21.22 -3.90
CA ALA A 186 42.25 19.94 -3.42
C ALA A 186 43.42 19.42 -4.26
N LYS A 187 43.53 19.82 -5.51
CA LYS A 187 44.64 19.47 -6.37
C LYS A 187 45.96 20.10 -5.95
N THR A 188 45.89 21.30 -5.34
CA THR A 188 47.08 22.10 -4.95
C THR A 188 47.53 21.93 -3.51
N ILE A 189 46.69 21.34 -2.66
CA ILE A 189 46.96 21.12 -1.23
C ILE A 189 48.16 20.18 -1.04
N ASP A 190 49.19 20.58 -0.29
CA ASP A 190 50.25 19.65 0.11
C ASP A 190 49.75 18.71 1.21
N VAL A 191 49.38 17.49 0.81
CA VAL A 191 48.74 16.48 1.66
C VAL A 191 49.66 15.97 2.76
N ASP A 192 50.99 16.04 2.53
CA ASP A 192 51.98 15.47 3.45
C ASP A 192 52.35 16.43 4.60
N THR A 193 52.21 17.73 4.40
CA THR A 193 52.47 18.76 5.42
C THR A 193 51.28 19.08 6.34
N ILE A 194 50.09 18.65 5.97
CA ILE A 194 48.90 18.89 6.79
C ILE A 194 48.80 17.92 7.96
N ASP A 195 48.53 18.43 9.15
CA ASP A 195 48.36 17.62 10.37
C ASP A 195 47.19 16.65 10.21
N SER A 196 47.42 15.38 10.58
CA SER A 196 46.43 14.30 10.51
C SER A 196 45.93 13.83 11.88
N GLY A 197 46.32 14.49 12.93
CA GLY A 197 46.26 13.94 14.29
C GLY A 197 45.15 14.45 15.21
N ALA A 198 44.38 15.43 14.82
CA ALA A 198 43.28 15.91 15.67
C ALA A 198 41.90 15.49 15.11
N ILE A 199 41.07 14.97 15.97
CA ILE A 199 39.62 14.90 15.68
C ILE A 199 39.17 16.35 15.48
N ASP A 200 38.73 16.67 14.25
CA ASP A 200 38.16 17.99 13.96
C ASP A 200 36.82 18.10 14.66
N VAL A 201 36.83 18.70 15.85
CA VAL A 201 35.62 18.91 16.66
C VAL A 201 34.72 19.99 16.08
N ASP A 202 35.23 20.80 15.14
CA ASP A 202 34.47 21.84 14.45
C ASP A 202 33.91 21.34 13.10
N ALA A 203 34.25 20.11 12.69
CA ALA A 203 33.69 19.53 11.48
C ALA A 203 32.19 19.32 11.61
N ASP A 204 31.44 19.83 10.65
CA ASP A 204 30.01 19.63 10.56
C ASP A 204 29.70 18.13 10.57
N ALA A 205 28.93 17.69 11.55
CA ALA A 205 28.42 16.33 11.56
C ALA A 205 27.40 16.14 10.43
N PRO A 206 27.43 14.99 9.75
CA PRO A 206 26.43 14.71 8.74
C PRO A 206 25.03 14.83 9.35
N ILE A 207 24.12 15.48 8.65
CA ILE A 207 22.71 15.57 9.09
C ILE A 207 22.16 14.15 9.11
N ILE A 208 22.00 13.61 10.32
CA ILE A 208 21.36 12.32 10.54
C ILE A 208 19.90 12.57 10.84
N PHE A 209 19.01 12.11 9.97
CA PHE A 209 17.59 12.08 10.26
C PHE A 209 17.33 10.91 11.23
N ALA A 210 17.08 11.23 12.50
CA ALA A 210 16.64 10.23 13.45
C ALA A 210 15.37 9.55 12.95
N ALA A 211 15.23 8.25 13.23
CA ALA A 211 14.00 7.52 12.94
C ALA A 211 12.82 8.16 13.68
N ARG A 212 11.68 8.27 12.99
CA ARG A 212 10.43 8.79 13.55
C ARG A 212 9.32 7.77 13.32
N THR A 213 8.42 7.68 14.29
CA THR A 213 7.16 6.96 14.11
C THR A 213 6.29 7.68 13.08
N HIS A 214 5.50 6.92 12.36
CA HIS A 214 4.56 7.48 11.40
C HIS A 214 3.46 8.27 12.14
N PRO A 215 3.07 9.49 11.68
CA PRO A 215 2.11 10.36 12.37
C PRO A 215 0.78 9.67 12.71
N LEU A 216 0.22 8.89 11.77
CA LEU A 216 -0.99 8.11 12.02
C LEU A 216 -0.78 7.07 13.13
N LYS A 217 0.41 6.46 13.22
CA LYS A 217 0.74 5.50 14.28
C LYS A 217 0.81 6.17 15.64
N ASP A 218 1.31 7.40 15.69
CA ASP A 218 1.34 8.19 16.93
C ASP A 218 -0.08 8.46 17.43
N VAL A 219 -1.00 8.87 16.56
CA VAL A 219 -2.42 9.05 16.90
C VAL A 219 -3.08 7.74 17.33
N ILE A 220 -2.81 6.63 16.65
CA ILE A 220 -3.32 5.30 17.03
C ILE A 220 -2.85 4.93 18.43
N ASN A 221 -1.59 5.15 18.77
CA ASN A 221 -1.05 4.85 20.10
C ASN A 221 -1.66 5.78 21.17
N GLU A 222 -1.79 7.07 20.88
CA GLU A 222 -2.41 8.04 21.78
C GLU A 222 -3.87 7.68 22.09
N ILE A 223 -4.64 7.25 21.09
CA ILE A 223 -6.02 6.77 21.26
C ILE A 223 -6.03 5.53 22.16
N ARG A 224 -5.12 4.58 21.94
CA ARG A 224 -4.98 3.35 22.73
C ARG A 224 -4.68 3.69 24.21
N GLU A 225 -3.67 4.50 24.44
CA GLU A 225 -3.27 4.95 25.77
C GLU A 225 -4.40 5.71 26.47
N THR A 226 -5.14 6.53 25.72
CA THR A 226 -6.29 7.27 26.25
C THR A 226 -7.36 6.30 26.76
N PHE A 227 -7.80 5.30 25.97
CA PHE A 227 -8.80 4.35 26.42
C PHE A 227 -8.31 3.45 27.55
N VAL A 228 -7.06 3.01 27.52
CA VAL A 228 -6.45 2.26 28.62
C VAL A 228 -6.46 3.10 29.92
N SER A 229 -6.11 4.40 29.84
CA SER A 229 -6.15 5.31 30.98
C SER A 229 -7.57 5.57 31.53
N LEU A 230 -8.60 5.36 30.70
CA LEU A 230 -10.02 5.42 31.09
C LEU A 230 -10.54 4.07 31.62
N GLY A 231 -9.68 3.08 31.81
CA GLY A 231 -10.02 1.78 32.37
C GLY A 231 -10.59 0.79 31.36
N PHE A 232 -10.32 0.96 30.06
CA PHE A 232 -10.72 0.03 29.03
C PHE A 232 -9.65 -1.02 28.73
N THR A 233 -10.08 -2.23 28.41
CA THR A 233 -9.21 -3.32 27.94
C THR A 233 -9.32 -3.44 26.41
N GLU A 234 -8.17 -3.49 25.71
CA GLU A 234 -8.14 -3.71 24.26
C GLU A 234 -8.44 -5.17 23.92
N ILE A 235 -9.35 -5.39 23.00
CA ILE A 235 -9.66 -6.72 22.45
C ILE A 235 -9.37 -6.75 20.95
N LEU A 236 -8.91 -7.89 20.45
CA LEU A 236 -8.50 -8.07 19.07
C LEU A 236 -9.47 -9.02 18.33
N GLY A 237 -9.57 -8.85 17.03
CA GLY A 237 -10.38 -9.70 16.17
C GLY A 237 -9.85 -9.80 14.74
N SER A 238 -10.26 -10.86 14.04
CA SER A 238 -9.86 -11.11 12.66
C SER A 238 -10.39 -10.05 11.70
N PHE A 239 -9.64 -9.77 10.62
CA PHE A 239 -10.08 -8.90 9.52
C PHE A 239 -11.21 -9.53 8.70
N THR A 240 -11.21 -10.86 8.60
CA THR A 240 -12.26 -11.60 7.92
C THR A 240 -13.30 -12.06 8.93
N GLN A 241 -14.55 -11.83 8.62
CA GLN A 241 -15.69 -12.17 9.47
C GLN A 241 -16.79 -12.84 8.65
N PRO A 242 -17.57 -13.77 9.22
CA PRO A 242 -18.87 -14.10 8.66
C PRO A 242 -19.78 -12.88 8.64
N SER A 243 -20.58 -12.74 7.61
CA SER A 243 -21.61 -11.70 7.49
C SER A 243 -22.51 -11.66 8.73
N PHE A 244 -22.70 -12.81 9.37
CA PHE A 244 -23.41 -12.93 10.64
C PHE A 244 -22.89 -11.96 11.72
N TRP A 245 -21.59 -11.99 12.03
CA TRP A 245 -21.02 -11.11 13.06
C TRP A 245 -20.90 -9.66 12.59
N ASN A 246 -20.64 -9.47 11.28
CA ASN A 246 -20.48 -8.13 10.75
C ASN A 246 -21.80 -7.37 10.62
N PHE A 247 -22.94 -8.07 10.48
CA PHE A 247 -24.24 -7.42 10.22
C PHE A 247 -25.40 -8.03 11.02
N ASP A 248 -25.63 -9.35 10.90
CA ASP A 248 -26.85 -9.97 11.45
C ASP A 248 -26.90 -9.87 12.98
N ALA A 249 -25.77 -10.11 13.66
CA ALA A 249 -25.65 -9.96 15.11
C ALA A 249 -25.90 -8.52 15.61
N LEU A 250 -25.75 -7.54 14.70
CA LEU A 250 -26.00 -6.12 14.95
C LEU A 250 -27.38 -5.67 14.46
N PHE A 251 -28.27 -6.62 14.21
CA PHE A 251 -29.62 -6.34 13.77
C PHE A 251 -29.72 -5.52 12.47
N THR A 252 -28.68 -5.50 11.64
CA THR A 252 -28.71 -4.88 10.31
C THR A 252 -29.43 -5.82 9.33
N PRO A 253 -30.55 -5.41 8.70
CA PRO A 253 -31.33 -6.29 7.82
C PRO A 253 -30.51 -6.78 6.62
N GLN A 254 -30.92 -7.93 6.04
CA GLN A 254 -30.10 -8.57 4.99
C GLN A 254 -30.21 -7.87 3.63
N ASP A 255 -31.19 -7.03 3.44
CA ASP A 255 -31.40 -6.15 2.29
C ASP A 255 -30.88 -4.72 2.51
N HIS A 256 -30.15 -4.47 3.62
CA HIS A 256 -29.59 -3.14 3.90
C HIS A 256 -28.51 -2.78 2.88
N PRO A 257 -28.49 -1.54 2.30
CA PRO A 257 -27.52 -1.13 1.29
C PRO A 257 -26.05 -1.34 1.68
N ALA A 258 -25.69 -1.15 2.96
CA ALA A 258 -24.32 -1.39 3.44
C ALA A 258 -23.80 -2.83 3.22
N ARG A 259 -24.68 -3.79 2.91
CA ARG A 259 -24.32 -5.18 2.58
C ARG A 259 -24.08 -5.40 1.09
N GLU A 260 -24.36 -4.42 0.25
CA GLU A 260 -24.14 -4.53 -1.18
C GLU A 260 -22.66 -4.67 -1.51
N MET A 261 -22.37 -5.30 -2.66
CA MET A 261 -20.99 -5.51 -3.11
C MET A 261 -20.25 -4.20 -3.41
N GLN A 262 -20.98 -3.11 -3.62
CA GLN A 262 -20.40 -1.78 -3.81
C GLN A 262 -19.93 -1.13 -2.49
N ASP A 263 -20.39 -1.62 -1.32
CA ASP A 263 -20.01 -1.08 -0.01
C ASP A 263 -19.21 -2.09 0.85
N THR A 264 -19.35 -3.39 0.57
CA THR A 264 -18.71 -4.47 1.34
C THR A 264 -17.91 -5.42 0.46
N PHE A 265 -16.70 -5.76 0.89
CA PHE A 265 -15.87 -6.78 0.23
C PHE A 265 -16.25 -8.18 0.69
N TYR A 266 -16.86 -8.95 -0.20
CA TYR A 266 -17.12 -10.37 0.00
C TYR A 266 -15.95 -11.22 -0.52
N ILE A 267 -15.59 -12.26 0.23
CA ILE A 267 -14.55 -13.21 -0.18
C ILE A 267 -15.19 -14.26 -1.07
N LYS A 268 -14.88 -14.23 -2.37
CA LYS A 268 -15.49 -15.10 -3.39
C LYS A 268 -15.33 -16.58 -3.02
N GLY A 269 -16.45 -17.32 -3.05
CA GLY A 269 -16.50 -18.76 -2.82
C GLY A 269 -16.17 -19.22 -1.40
N LYS A 270 -16.07 -18.30 -0.42
CA LYS A 270 -15.82 -18.64 0.98
C LYS A 270 -17.09 -18.46 1.83
N MET A 271 -17.44 -19.52 2.53
CA MET A 271 -18.56 -19.58 3.46
C MET A 271 -18.05 -20.06 4.83
N ALA A 272 -18.59 -19.48 5.89
CA ALA A 272 -18.27 -19.93 7.25
C ALA A 272 -19.06 -21.20 7.60
N GLU A 273 -18.37 -22.23 8.07
CA GLU A 273 -19.01 -23.48 8.52
C GLU A 273 -19.48 -23.39 9.98
N LYS A 274 -18.58 -23.00 10.87
CA LYS A 274 -18.84 -22.86 12.31
C LYS A 274 -18.49 -21.44 12.75
N PHE A 275 -19.49 -20.60 12.98
CA PHE A 275 -19.28 -19.17 13.33
C PHE A 275 -20.05 -18.73 14.57
N ALA A 276 -21.14 -19.42 14.91
CA ALA A 276 -21.96 -19.19 16.10
C ALA A 276 -22.62 -20.49 16.53
N THR A 277 -23.14 -20.55 17.76
CA THR A 277 -23.90 -21.70 18.23
C THR A 277 -25.27 -21.76 17.55
N PRO A 278 -25.87 -22.96 17.34
CA PRO A 278 -27.21 -23.07 16.77
C PRO A 278 -28.26 -22.24 17.50
N LYS A 279 -28.14 -22.13 18.84
CA LYS A 279 -29.02 -21.30 19.66
C LYS A 279 -28.91 -19.81 19.31
N GLN A 280 -27.68 -19.28 19.16
CA GLN A 280 -27.45 -17.89 18.78
C GLN A 280 -27.98 -17.59 17.38
N ILE A 281 -27.72 -18.47 16.41
CA ILE A 281 -28.23 -18.36 15.04
C ILE A 281 -29.77 -18.25 15.06
N LYS A 282 -30.44 -19.19 15.76
CA LYS A 282 -31.90 -19.21 15.87
C LYS A 282 -32.47 -17.94 16.52
N GLN A 283 -31.79 -17.45 17.58
CA GLN A 283 -32.24 -16.25 18.30
C GLN A 283 -32.04 -14.96 17.47
N VAL A 284 -30.94 -14.84 16.72
CA VAL A 284 -30.73 -13.72 15.80
C VAL A 284 -31.76 -13.76 14.66
N ALA A 285 -31.93 -14.92 14.01
CA ALA A 285 -32.97 -15.07 12.97
C ALA A 285 -34.37 -14.66 13.46
N GLN A 286 -34.74 -15.11 14.68
CA GLN A 286 -36.02 -14.74 15.27
C GLN A 286 -36.15 -13.23 15.57
N SER A 287 -35.02 -12.61 16.02
CA SER A 287 -34.98 -11.16 16.26
C SER A 287 -35.21 -10.38 14.94
N HIS A 288 -34.60 -10.80 13.85
CA HIS A 288 -34.79 -10.20 12.53
C HIS A 288 -36.23 -10.39 12.03
N LYS A 289 -36.78 -11.61 12.15
CA LYS A 289 -38.17 -11.90 11.76
C LYS A 289 -39.18 -11.04 12.52
N ASN A 290 -38.96 -10.89 13.82
CA ASN A 290 -39.88 -10.12 14.68
C ASN A 290 -39.76 -8.60 14.44
N GLY A 291 -38.54 -8.10 14.28
CA GLY A 291 -38.30 -6.67 14.15
C GLY A 291 -38.49 -6.15 12.73
N TRP A 292 -37.82 -6.76 11.76
CA TRP A 292 -37.81 -6.32 10.36
C TRP A 292 -38.90 -6.97 9.49
N LYS A 293 -39.57 -8.05 9.99
CA LYS A 293 -40.69 -8.72 9.30
C LYS A 293 -40.32 -9.38 7.94
N TYR A 294 -39.09 -9.92 7.80
CA TYR A 294 -38.70 -10.69 6.63
C TYR A 294 -38.13 -12.07 7.02
N ASP A 295 -38.06 -12.98 6.04
CA ASP A 295 -37.45 -14.31 6.25
C ASP A 295 -35.95 -14.26 6.16
N TRP A 296 -35.30 -14.42 7.31
CA TRP A 296 -33.87 -14.37 7.45
C TRP A 296 -33.20 -15.60 6.79
N ASN A 297 -32.14 -15.36 6.00
CA ASN A 297 -31.43 -16.37 5.22
C ASN A 297 -30.07 -16.73 5.84
N LEU A 298 -29.89 -18.02 6.17
CA LEU A 298 -28.65 -18.54 6.78
C LEU A 298 -27.45 -18.46 5.83
N ASP A 299 -27.64 -18.71 4.54
CA ASP A 299 -26.51 -18.71 3.59
C ASP A 299 -25.98 -17.31 3.35
N THR A 300 -26.83 -16.30 3.42
CA THR A 300 -26.39 -14.89 3.44
C THR A 300 -25.52 -14.60 4.66
N ALA A 301 -25.90 -15.10 5.83
CA ALA A 301 -25.14 -14.92 7.07
C ALA A 301 -23.79 -15.64 7.09
N LYS A 302 -23.66 -16.76 6.37
CA LYS A 302 -22.41 -17.52 6.23
C LYS A 302 -21.37 -16.87 5.32
N LYS A 303 -21.75 -15.95 4.42
CA LYS A 303 -20.82 -15.32 3.48
C LYS A 303 -19.68 -14.64 4.25
N MET A 304 -18.45 -14.91 3.83
CA MET A 304 -17.28 -14.27 4.43
C MET A 304 -17.04 -12.89 3.83
N VAL A 305 -16.78 -11.91 4.70
CA VAL A 305 -16.51 -10.52 4.34
C VAL A 305 -15.21 -10.02 4.98
N LEU A 306 -14.61 -8.99 4.40
CA LEU A 306 -13.70 -8.13 5.13
C LEU A 306 -14.54 -7.22 6.05
N ARG A 307 -14.18 -7.15 7.33
CA ARG A 307 -14.96 -6.38 8.31
C ARG A 307 -15.09 -4.91 7.91
N THR A 308 -16.30 -4.39 7.93
CA THR A 308 -16.59 -2.98 7.60
C THR A 308 -16.50 -2.05 8.81
N HIS A 309 -16.42 -2.63 10.00
CA HIS A 309 -16.28 -1.96 11.31
C HIS A 309 -15.72 -2.94 12.34
N THR A 310 -15.30 -2.42 13.48
CA THR A 310 -14.78 -3.24 14.60
C THR A 310 -15.88 -3.70 15.56
N THR A 311 -17.15 -3.30 15.37
CA THR A 311 -18.31 -3.74 16.16
C THR A 311 -18.50 -5.27 16.11
N CYS A 312 -18.11 -5.90 15.02
CA CYS A 312 -18.12 -7.36 14.92
C CYS A 312 -17.26 -8.05 15.97
N VAL A 313 -16.19 -7.38 16.46
CA VAL A 313 -15.32 -7.88 17.53
C VAL A 313 -15.98 -7.70 18.89
N THR A 314 -16.56 -6.52 19.17
CA THR A 314 -17.18 -6.22 20.45
C THR A 314 -18.46 -7.02 20.67
N ILE A 315 -19.30 -7.22 19.63
CA ILE A 315 -20.52 -8.05 19.77
C ILE A 315 -20.15 -9.53 19.97
N LYS A 316 -19.11 -10.03 19.32
CA LYS A 316 -18.61 -11.39 19.52
C LYS A 316 -18.08 -11.57 20.94
N TYR A 317 -17.30 -10.62 21.46
CA TYR A 317 -16.86 -10.60 22.86
C TYR A 317 -18.03 -10.67 23.81
N LEU A 318 -19.08 -9.87 23.61
CA LEU A 318 -20.30 -9.90 24.43
C LEU A 318 -21.00 -11.26 24.37
N ALA A 319 -21.11 -11.85 23.19
CA ALA A 319 -21.76 -13.15 22.99
C ALA A 319 -21.04 -14.33 23.66
N GLU A 320 -19.70 -14.26 23.73
CA GLU A 320 -18.86 -15.28 24.33
C GLU A 320 -18.74 -15.12 25.85
N ASN A 321 -18.56 -13.89 26.36
CA ASN A 321 -18.26 -13.63 27.75
C ASN A 321 -19.48 -13.25 28.62
N LYS A 322 -20.51 -12.66 28.04
CA LYS A 322 -21.74 -12.19 28.73
C LYS A 322 -21.47 -11.46 30.04
N PRO A 323 -20.63 -10.43 30.02
CA PRO A 323 -20.24 -9.75 31.24
C PRO A 323 -21.41 -8.97 31.85
N ASP A 324 -21.45 -8.90 33.19
CA ASP A 324 -22.36 -7.99 33.92
C ASP A 324 -21.75 -6.57 34.05
N ASP A 325 -20.43 -6.46 34.00
CA ASP A 325 -19.66 -5.22 33.96
C ASP A 325 -18.46 -5.39 33.05
N ALA A 326 -18.26 -4.48 32.09
CA ALA A 326 -17.09 -4.50 31.20
C ALA A 326 -16.87 -3.14 30.56
N ARG A 327 -15.57 -2.82 30.33
CA ARG A 327 -15.10 -1.71 29.49
C ARG A 327 -14.09 -2.26 28.53
N VAL A 328 -14.46 -2.42 27.29
CA VAL A 328 -13.57 -2.96 26.25
C VAL A 328 -13.60 -2.10 25.01
N PHE A 329 -12.47 -2.06 24.31
CA PHE A 329 -12.42 -1.42 22.99
C PHE A 329 -11.63 -2.30 22.01
N SER A 330 -11.91 -2.12 20.74
CA SER A 330 -11.19 -2.75 19.64
C SER A 330 -10.71 -1.68 18.67
N LEU A 331 -9.44 -1.72 18.33
CA LEU A 331 -8.82 -0.82 17.39
C LEU A 331 -8.19 -1.62 16.26
N GLY A 332 -8.47 -1.26 15.02
CA GLY A 332 -7.88 -1.95 13.88
C GLY A 332 -8.44 -1.53 12.54
N ARG A 333 -7.86 -2.14 11.50
CA ARG A 333 -8.26 -1.89 10.12
C ARG A 333 -9.64 -2.40 9.81
N VAL A 334 -10.35 -1.63 9.02
CA VAL A 334 -11.66 -1.95 8.45
C VAL A 334 -11.64 -1.66 6.96
N PHE A 335 -12.55 -2.27 6.22
CA PHE A 335 -12.53 -2.26 4.76
C PHE A 335 -13.92 -1.91 4.23
N ARG A 336 -13.99 -0.91 3.34
CA ARG A 336 -15.22 -0.51 2.67
C ARG A 336 -14.97 -0.31 1.20
N ASN A 337 -15.82 -0.87 0.36
CA ASN A 337 -15.68 -0.77 -1.09
C ASN A 337 -16.20 0.59 -1.60
N GLU A 338 -15.66 1.66 -1.05
CA GLU A 338 -15.99 3.04 -1.40
C GLU A 338 -15.04 3.58 -2.47
N LYS A 339 -15.50 4.55 -3.25
CA LYS A 339 -14.63 5.27 -4.18
C LYS A 339 -13.61 6.11 -3.39
N VAL A 340 -12.32 5.85 -3.63
CA VAL A 340 -11.23 6.59 -2.99
C VAL A 340 -11.34 8.08 -3.31
N SER A 341 -11.27 8.90 -2.26
CA SER A 341 -11.33 10.37 -2.36
C SER A 341 -10.49 11.01 -1.25
N TYR A 342 -10.43 12.31 -1.21
CA TYR A 342 -9.76 13.04 -0.13
C TYR A 342 -10.40 12.82 1.27
N LYS A 343 -11.59 12.21 1.33
CA LYS A 343 -12.32 11.91 2.57
C LYS A 343 -12.51 10.41 2.83
N HIS A 344 -12.39 9.57 1.81
CA HIS A 344 -12.74 8.15 1.86
C HIS A 344 -11.60 7.29 1.35
N LEU A 345 -11.34 6.22 2.07
CA LEU A 345 -10.37 5.19 1.75
C LEU A 345 -11.06 3.83 1.72
N VAL A 346 -10.53 2.93 0.90
CA VAL A 346 -10.97 1.52 0.84
C VAL A 346 -10.60 0.76 2.11
N GLU A 347 -9.48 1.14 2.73
CA GLU A 347 -8.94 0.60 3.97
C GLU A 347 -8.59 1.78 4.90
N PHE A 348 -9.04 1.72 6.15
CA PHE A 348 -8.73 2.73 7.16
C PHE A 348 -8.80 2.11 8.56
N ASN A 349 -8.40 2.87 9.59
CA ASN A 349 -8.43 2.41 10.96
C ASN A 349 -9.68 2.91 11.68
N GLN A 350 -10.31 2.03 12.44
CA GLN A 350 -11.44 2.35 13.30
C GLN A 350 -11.12 1.98 14.75
N VAL A 351 -11.54 2.80 15.68
CA VAL A 351 -11.65 2.46 17.08
C VAL A 351 -13.12 2.38 17.45
N GLU A 352 -13.46 1.40 18.24
CA GLU A 352 -14.79 1.19 18.78
C GLU A 352 -14.70 0.62 20.18
N GLY A 353 -15.63 0.97 21.03
CA GLY A 353 -15.67 0.46 22.37
C GLY A 353 -17.09 0.33 22.91
N ILE A 354 -17.19 -0.46 23.96
CA ILE A 354 -18.43 -0.68 24.69
C ILE A 354 -18.22 -0.54 26.20
N VAL A 355 -19.27 -0.12 26.89
CA VAL A 355 -19.39 -0.22 28.34
C VAL A 355 -20.64 -1.02 28.66
N VAL A 356 -20.48 -2.04 29.49
CA VAL A 356 -21.58 -2.84 30.04
C VAL A 356 -21.71 -2.54 31.50
N GLY A 357 -22.90 -2.39 32.00
CA GLY A 357 -23.11 -2.20 33.45
C GLY A 357 -24.57 -1.95 33.82
N LYS A 358 -24.95 -2.29 35.04
CA LYS A 358 -26.37 -2.22 35.51
C LYS A 358 -26.95 -0.80 35.47
N ASN A 359 -26.12 0.20 35.80
CA ASN A 359 -26.61 1.58 35.99
C ASN A 359 -26.03 2.55 34.95
N VAL A 360 -25.48 2.03 33.83
CA VAL A 360 -24.97 2.88 32.77
C VAL A 360 -26.07 3.51 31.93
N SER A 361 -25.82 4.73 31.51
CA SER A 361 -26.81 5.57 30.81
C SER A 361 -26.17 6.31 29.62
N LEU A 362 -27.01 6.92 28.80
CA LEU A 362 -26.54 7.78 27.71
C LEU A 362 -25.68 8.94 28.21
N ARG A 363 -25.96 9.44 29.42
CA ARG A 363 -25.15 10.51 30.06
C ARG A 363 -23.73 10.07 30.34
N ASP A 364 -23.54 8.82 30.80
CA ASP A 364 -22.22 8.24 31.04
C ASP A 364 -21.46 8.09 29.72
N LEU A 365 -22.13 7.66 28.66
CA LEU A 365 -21.53 7.58 27.32
C LEU A 365 -21.07 8.95 26.82
N MET A 366 -21.91 9.98 26.97
CA MET A 366 -21.52 11.36 26.64
C MET A 366 -20.34 11.86 27.50
N GLY A 367 -20.28 11.48 28.77
CA GLY A 367 -19.18 11.80 29.68
C GLY A 367 -17.86 11.16 29.23
N ILE A 368 -17.88 9.86 28.93
CA ILE A 368 -16.72 9.12 28.40
C ILE A 368 -16.21 9.77 27.11
N GLN A 369 -17.10 10.10 26.19
CA GLN A 369 -16.72 10.73 24.93
C GLN A 369 -16.12 12.12 25.12
N ARG A 370 -16.67 12.94 26.02
CA ARG A 370 -16.09 14.25 26.35
C ARG A 370 -14.69 14.10 26.91
N GLU A 371 -14.47 13.18 27.83
CA GLU A 371 -13.15 12.95 28.42
C GLU A 371 -12.15 12.42 27.41
N PHE A 372 -12.56 11.50 26.54
CA PHE A 372 -11.76 11.03 25.42
C PHE A 372 -11.30 12.19 24.52
N TYR A 373 -12.25 13.00 24.01
CA TYR A 373 -11.90 14.10 23.10
C TYR A 373 -11.07 15.18 23.80
N ARG A 374 -11.34 15.46 25.09
CA ARG A 374 -10.52 16.37 25.90
C ARG A 374 -9.06 15.91 25.98
N LYS A 375 -8.83 14.61 26.24
CA LYS A 375 -7.49 14.02 26.27
C LYS A 375 -6.81 14.04 24.90
N MET A 376 -7.58 13.96 23.83
CA MET A 376 -7.09 14.10 22.46
C MET A 376 -6.85 15.55 22.02
N GLY A 377 -7.08 16.55 22.88
CA GLY A 377 -6.93 17.97 22.60
C GLY A 377 -8.10 18.60 21.83
N LEU A 378 -9.21 17.89 21.69
CA LEU A 378 -10.39 18.32 20.94
C LEU A 378 -11.51 18.80 21.90
N ASN A 379 -11.47 20.05 22.31
CA ASN A 379 -12.30 20.58 23.41
C ASN A 379 -13.70 21.04 22.97
N LYS A 380 -13.87 21.50 21.71
CA LYS A 380 -15.15 21.99 21.20
C LYS A 380 -15.93 20.85 20.56
N ILE A 381 -16.79 20.18 21.36
CA ILE A 381 -17.62 19.07 20.90
C ILE A 381 -19.09 19.31 21.19
N LYS A 382 -19.96 18.71 20.38
CA LYS A 382 -21.39 18.57 20.61
C LYS A 382 -21.89 17.20 20.19
N PHE A 383 -23.01 16.80 20.75
CA PHE A 383 -23.69 15.55 20.39
C PHE A 383 -24.95 15.88 19.60
N TRP A 384 -25.13 15.18 18.47
CA TRP A 384 -26.25 15.38 17.57
C TRP A 384 -27.07 14.10 17.45
N PRO A 385 -28.39 14.12 17.57
CA PRO A 385 -29.24 12.96 17.34
C PRO A 385 -29.04 12.42 15.92
N THR A 386 -28.95 11.10 15.80
CA THR A 386 -28.79 10.40 14.52
C THR A 386 -29.48 9.03 14.59
N PHE A 387 -29.34 8.23 13.55
CA PHE A 387 -29.87 6.88 13.47
C PHE A 387 -28.79 5.85 13.12
N PHE A 388 -28.77 4.74 13.88
CA PHE A 388 -28.06 3.53 13.51
C PHE A 388 -28.98 2.32 13.77
N PRO A 389 -28.96 1.26 12.92
CA PRO A 389 -29.90 0.14 13.06
C PRO A 389 -29.74 -0.65 14.37
N TYR A 390 -28.57 -0.56 15.02
CA TYR A 390 -28.19 -1.36 16.20
C TYR A 390 -28.23 -0.58 17.54
N THR A 391 -28.46 0.73 17.52
CA THR A 391 -28.55 1.56 18.74
C THR A 391 -29.82 2.35 18.82
N GLU A 392 -30.33 2.55 20.06
CA GLU A 392 -31.45 3.42 20.39
C GLU A 392 -31.36 3.84 21.86
N PRO A 393 -31.19 5.12 22.21
CA PRO A 393 -30.97 6.25 21.31
C PRO A 393 -29.60 6.22 20.63
N SER A 394 -29.51 6.94 19.51
CA SER A 394 -28.27 7.09 18.73
C SER A 394 -27.85 8.55 18.66
N LEU A 395 -26.54 8.80 18.82
CA LEU A 395 -25.94 10.13 18.72
C LEU A 395 -24.72 10.09 17.82
N GLN A 396 -24.46 11.22 17.16
CA GLN A 396 -23.20 11.51 16.44
C GLN A 396 -22.42 12.56 17.20
N THR A 397 -21.14 12.30 17.45
CA THR A 397 -20.24 13.32 18.00
C THR A 397 -19.74 14.22 16.89
N MET A 398 -19.89 15.51 17.09
CA MET A 398 -19.39 16.57 16.22
C MET A 398 -18.27 17.31 16.91
N VAL A 399 -17.15 17.55 16.22
CA VAL A 399 -16.03 18.36 16.68
C VAL A 399 -15.89 19.59 15.80
N TYR A 400 -15.70 20.75 16.40
CA TYR A 400 -15.49 21.99 15.66
C TYR A 400 -14.04 22.08 15.15
N ASN A 401 -13.90 22.21 13.85
CA ASN A 401 -12.60 22.47 13.22
C ASN A 401 -12.42 23.98 13.02
N GLU A 402 -11.54 24.58 13.79
CA GLU A 402 -11.28 26.03 13.75
C GLU A 402 -10.67 26.48 12.41
N LYS A 403 -9.83 25.65 11.78
CA LYS A 403 -9.22 25.98 10.48
C LYS A 403 -10.23 26.01 9.32
N LEU A 404 -11.25 25.16 9.39
CA LEU A 404 -12.28 25.05 8.36
C LEU A 404 -13.57 25.79 8.74
N ASP A 405 -13.62 26.38 9.93
CA ASP A 405 -14.79 27.08 10.50
C ASP A 405 -16.07 26.26 10.40
N LYS A 406 -15.99 24.94 10.72
CA LYS A 406 -17.14 24.03 10.62
C LYS A 406 -17.08 22.85 11.59
N TRP A 407 -18.26 22.31 11.83
CA TRP A 407 -18.42 21.07 12.58
C TRP A 407 -18.11 19.86 11.71
N VAL A 408 -17.30 18.94 12.21
CA VAL A 408 -16.90 17.69 11.55
C VAL A 408 -17.45 16.51 12.35
N GLU A 409 -18.11 15.60 11.67
CA GLU A 409 -18.57 14.33 12.26
C GLU A 409 -17.40 13.40 12.55
N LEU A 410 -17.38 12.83 13.77
CA LEU A 410 -16.37 11.86 14.19
C LEU A 410 -17.02 10.53 14.56
N PHE A 411 -17.32 10.30 15.84
CA PHE A 411 -17.84 9.02 16.33
C PHE A 411 -19.35 8.97 16.36
N GLY A 412 -19.90 7.86 15.83
CA GLY A 412 -21.26 7.44 16.13
C GLY A 412 -21.30 6.74 17.49
N MET A 413 -22.40 6.89 18.24
CA MET A 413 -22.56 6.28 19.54
C MET A 413 -24.02 6.08 19.93
N GLY A 414 -24.26 5.21 20.88
CA GLY A 414 -25.62 4.95 21.39
C GLY A 414 -25.67 3.81 22.38
N ILE A 415 -26.89 3.41 22.71
CA ILE A 415 -27.16 2.24 23.56
C ILE A 415 -27.59 1.11 22.63
N PHE A 416 -26.99 -0.08 22.73
CA PHE A 416 -27.41 -1.22 21.93
C PHE A 416 -28.88 -1.58 22.20
N ARG A 417 -29.60 -1.79 21.12
CA ARG A 417 -31.00 -2.19 21.16
C ARG A 417 -31.18 -3.59 21.78
N PRO A 418 -32.29 -3.88 22.39
CA PRO A 418 -32.63 -5.23 22.89
C PRO A 418 -32.52 -6.32 21.81
N GLU A 419 -32.81 -5.98 20.56
CA GLU A 419 -32.69 -6.89 19.40
C GLU A 419 -31.26 -7.34 19.13
N VAL A 420 -30.26 -6.55 19.56
CA VAL A 420 -28.84 -6.88 19.48
C VAL A 420 -28.38 -7.69 20.69
N THR A 421 -28.83 -7.32 21.90
CA THR A 421 -28.30 -7.88 23.16
C THR A 421 -29.00 -9.16 23.60
N LYS A 422 -30.35 -9.23 23.50
CA LYS A 422 -31.14 -10.39 23.93
C LYS A 422 -30.79 -11.70 23.25
N PRO A 423 -30.53 -11.76 21.91
CA PRO A 423 -30.14 -13.01 21.25
C PRO A 423 -28.88 -13.67 21.84
N PHE A 424 -28.02 -12.91 22.47
CA PHE A 424 -26.80 -13.40 23.13
C PHE A 424 -26.93 -13.57 24.64
N GLY A 425 -28.11 -13.26 25.19
CA GLY A 425 -28.42 -13.39 26.63
C GLY A 425 -27.73 -12.32 27.50
N ILE A 426 -27.44 -11.16 26.92
CA ILE A 426 -26.86 -10.01 27.62
C ILE A 426 -28.01 -9.30 28.36
N LYS A 427 -27.89 -9.14 29.65
CA LYS A 427 -28.92 -8.63 30.53
C LYS A 427 -28.79 -7.13 30.80
N GLN A 428 -27.55 -6.63 30.84
CA GLN A 428 -27.25 -5.27 31.21
C GLN A 428 -27.30 -4.35 29.98
N PRO A 429 -27.59 -3.06 30.17
CA PRO A 429 -27.40 -2.07 29.12
C PRO A 429 -25.97 -2.06 28.59
N VAL A 430 -25.82 -1.84 27.28
CA VAL A 430 -24.53 -1.76 26.60
C VAL A 430 -24.45 -0.42 25.87
N LEU A 431 -23.54 0.44 26.35
CA LEU A 431 -23.16 1.67 25.67
C LEU A 431 -22.15 1.32 24.59
N ALA A 432 -22.29 1.88 23.40
CA ALA A 432 -21.37 1.62 22.29
C ALA A 432 -21.00 2.92 21.56
N TRP A 433 -19.79 3.00 21.05
CA TRP A 433 -19.32 4.09 20.19
C TRP A 433 -18.27 3.58 19.23
N GLY A 434 -18.11 4.30 18.12
CA GLY A 434 -17.03 3.98 17.19
C GLY A 434 -16.89 5.01 16.07
N GLY A 435 -15.68 5.05 15.49
CA GLY A 435 -15.41 5.89 14.33
C GLY A 435 -14.01 5.76 13.78
N GLY A 436 -13.80 6.37 12.61
CA GLY A 436 -12.53 6.37 11.91
C GLY A 436 -11.47 7.24 12.61
N ILE A 437 -10.27 6.69 12.73
CA ILE A 437 -9.13 7.34 13.40
C ILE A 437 -8.54 8.44 12.51
N GLU A 438 -8.51 8.22 11.20
CA GLU A 438 -7.89 9.15 10.25
C GLU A 438 -8.50 10.55 10.30
N ARG A 439 -9.82 10.65 10.58
CA ARG A 439 -10.46 11.98 10.75
C ARG A 439 -9.93 12.73 11.98
N ILE A 440 -9.67 12.03 13.09
CA ILE A 440 -9.03 12.62 14.28
C ILE A 440 -7.59 13.04 13.92
N ALA A 441 -6.85 12.17 13.23
CA ALA A 441 -5.50 12.46 12.79
C ALA A 441 -5.45 13.67 11.85
N MET A 442 -6.39 13.77 10.89
CA MET A 442 -6.49 14.95 10.02
C MET A 442 -6.72 16.24 10.81
N LEU A 443 -7.57 16.23 11.82
CA LEU A 443 -7.81 17.39 12.69
C LEU A 443 -6.53 17.78 13.44
N LYS A 444 -5.81 16.81 14.01
CA LYS A 444 -4.57 17.06 14.76
C LYS A 444 -3.46 17.61 13.88
N TYR A 445 -3.26 17.05 12.70
CA TYR A 445 -2.19 17.50 11.78
C TYR A 445 -2.61 18.60 10.80
N GLY A 446 -3.87 19.02 10.83
CA GLY A 446 -4.39 20.08 9.95
C GLY A 446 -4.41 19.69 8.48
N LEU A 447 -4.64 18.40 8.17
CA LEU A 447 -4.71 17.90 6.81
C LEU A 447 -6.13 17.97 6.26
N ASN A 448 -6.23 18.26 4.96
CA ASN A 448 -7.49 18.30 4.22
C ASN A 448 -7.72 17.05 3.35
N ASP A 449 -6.71 16.21 3.23
CA ASP A 449 -6.73 15.00 2.42
C ASP A 449 -6.22 13.81 3.23
N VAL A 450 -7.06 12.82 3.43
CA VAL A 450 -6.73 11.62 4.22
C VAL A 450 -5.61 10.79 3.58
N ARG A 451 -5.44 10.88 2.25
CA ARG A 451 -4.43 10.13 1.50
C ARG A 451 -3.00 10.53 1.84
N GLU A 452 -2.80 11.72 2.42
CA GLU A 452 -1.47 12.17 2.86
C GLU A 452 -0.84 11.23 3.89
N PHE A 453 -1.64 10.58 4.73
CA PHE A 453 -1.14 9.56 5.65
C PHE A 453 -0.64 8.29 4.97
N TYR A 454 -0.95 8.06 3.69
CA TYR A 454 -0.65 6.83 2.96
C TYR A 454 0.29 7.03 1.77
N ASN A 455 0.57 8.30 1.41
CA ASN A 455 1.44 8.64 0.27
C ASN A 455 2.94 8.41 0.53
N ASN A 456 3.36 8.13 1.77
CA ASN A 456 4.75 7.95 2.16
C ASN A 456 5.69 9.08 1.70
N ASN A 457 5.21 10.31 1.65
CA ASN A 457 6.01 11.47 1.30
C ASN A 457 7.08 11.72 2.38
N LEU A 458 8.33 11.40 2.08
CA LEU A 458 9.45 11.50 3.03
C LEU A 458 9.69 12.93 3.52
N SER A 459 9.48 13.93 2.66
CA SER A 459 9.63 15.33 3.06
C SER A 459 8.60 15.68 4.14
N TRP A 460 7.32 15.35 3.90
CA TRP A 460 6.26 15.56 4.88
C TRP A 460 6.50 14.76 6.16
N LEU A 461 6.83 13.47 6.04
CA LEU A 461 7.08 12.60 7.20
C LEU A 461 8.23 13.10 8.09
N ARG A 462 9.24 13.75 7.51
CA ARG A 462 10.39 14.33 8.24
C ARG A 462 10.07 15.65 8.92
N THR A 463 9.19 16.46 8.34
CA THR A 463 8.92 17.84 8.77
C THR A 463 7.65 17.97 9.60
N VAL A 464 6.70 17.04 9.49
CA VAL A 464 5.43 17.12 10.25
C VAL A 464 5.70 17.19 11.76
N PRO A 465 5.07 18.12 12.51
CA PRO A 465 5.25 18.22 13.97
C PRO A 465 4.81 16.93 14.68
N LYS A 466 5.55 16.49 15.69
CA LYS A 466 5.18 15.31 16.49
C LYS A 466 4.10 15.59 17.53
N CYS A 467 4.01 16.82 17.99
CA CYS A 467 3.07 17.23 19.03
C CYS A 467 2.35 18.49 18.57
N GLN A 468 1.06 18.42 18.50
CA GLN A 468 0.17 19.57 18.39
C GLN A 468 -0.95 19.44 19.41
#